data_821af3a1d65d8555ebe80ac1699f3ae9
#
_entry.id   821af3a1d65d8555ebe80ac1699f3ae9
#
_cell.length_a   1.000
_cell.length_b   1.000
_cell.length_c   1.000
_cell.angle_alpha   90.00
_cell.angle_beta   90.00
_cell.angle_gamma   90.00
#
_symmetry.space_group_name_H-M   'P 1'
#
loop_
_entity.id
_entity.type
_entity.pdbx_description
1 polymer ?
#
loop_
_entity_poly.entity_id
_entity_poly.type
_entity_poly.pdbx_seq_one_letter_code
_entity_poly.pdbx_strand_id
1 'polypeptide(L)'
;PRNELRGKNILIQRLNIEALAKEAGMTPDAANALMAKARARLKAFRDQRPRPMLDDKIIAGWNGLMISGMVRGGRCLDDGEPYIKAASHAAEFLSQEIYDPVSGILHRIHRNDRSTTEGFLDDYVYLICGLLDLYETTFQRRWLQWAEKLQNRQDERFLDSADGGYFTAAGDS
;
A
#
# COMPACT_ATOMS: atom_id res chain seq x y z
N PRO A 1 -24.22 -7.17 -26.22
CA PRO A 1 -23.00 -6.63 -25.64
C PRO A 1 -23.07 -5.11 -25.73
N ARG A 2 -23.09 -4.43 -24.63
CA ARG A 2 -23.09 -2.97 -24.59
C ARG A 2 -21.79 -2.49 -25.22
N ASN A 3 -21.86 -1.61 -26.22
CA ASN A 3 -20.68 -1.01 -26.87
C ASN A 3 -20.07 0.05 -25.92
N GLU A 4 -19.65 -0.39 -24.75
CA GLU A 4 -19.08 0.45 -23.69
C GLU A 4 -17.79 1.15 -24.12
N LEU A 5 -17.10 0.59 -25.10
CA LEU A 5 -15.83 1.11 -25.60
C LEU A 5 -15.97 2.05 -26.82
N ARG A 6 -17.19 2.31 -27.29
CA ARG A 6 -17.47 3.23 -28.41
C ARG A 6 -16.52 3.04 -29.61
N GLY A 7 -16.34 1.77 -30.04
CA GLY A 7 -15.44 1.43 -31.16
C GLY A 7 -13.95 1.36 -30.81
N LYS A 8 -13.58 1.53 -29.53
CA LYS A 8 -12.21 1.30 -29.05
C LYS A 8 -12.08 -0.13 -28.51
N ASN A 9 -10.89 -0.69 -28.57
CA ASN A 9 -10.60 -2.03 -28.09
C ASN A 9 -9.60 -1.98 -26.91
N ILE A 10 -9.79 -2.91 -25.97
CA ILE A 10 -8.76 -3.23 -24.98
C ILE A 10 -7.86 -4.27 -25.62
N LEU A 11 -6.56 -3.99 -25.69
CA LEU A 11 -5.57 -4.94 -26.20
C LEU A 11 -5.33 -6.01 -25.14
N ILE A 12 -5.50 -7.26 -25.52
CA ILE A 12 -5.22 -8.43 -24.68
C ILE A 12 -4.30 -9.39 -25.41
N GLN A 13 -3.39 -10.02 -24.68
CA GLN A 13 -2.58 -11.11 -25.21
C GLN A 13 -3.37 -12.41 -25.07
N ARG A 14 -3.72 -13.03 -26.19
CA ARG A 14 -4.50 -14.29 -26.23
C ARG A 14 -3.62 -15.54 -26.31
N LEU A 15 -2.43 -15.42 -26.87
CA LEU A 15 -1.50 -16.50 -27.06
C LEU A 15 -0.29 -16.35 -26.12
N ASN A 16 0.22 -17.47 -25.63
CA ASN A 16 1.56 -17.48 -25.01
C ASN A 16 2.64 -17.28 -26.07
N ILE A 17 3.88 -17.09 -25.63
CA ILE A 17 4.99 -16.76 -26.55
C ILE A 17 5.30 -17.90 -27.51
N GLU A 18 5.22 -19.13 -27.06
CA GLU A 18 5.49 -20.33 -27.87
C GLU A 18 4.44 -20.47 -29.01
N ALA A 19 3.17 -20.30 -28.68
CA ALA A 19 2.10 -20.35 -29.68
C ALA A 19 2.19 -19.19 -30.68
N LEU A 20 2.51 -17.99 -30.19
CA LEU A 20 2.72 -16.81 -31.03
C LEU A 20 3.91 -17.00 -31.98
N ALA A 21 5.03 -17.51 -31.48
CA ALA A 21 6.21 -17.79 -32.26
C ALA A 21 5.93 -18.79 -33.38
N LYS A 22 5.20 -19.88 -33.04
CA LYS A 22 4.78 -20.91 -34.00
C LYS A 22 3.88 -20.32 -35.09
N GLU A 23 2.86 -19.56 -34.70
CA GLU A 23 1.90 -18.96 -35.65
C GLU A 23 2.59 -17.94 -36.56
N ALA A 24 3.52 -17.15 -36.03
CA ALA A 24 4.27 -16.14 -36.76
C ALA A 24 5.51 -16.69 -37.50
N GLY A 25 5.82 -17.97 -37.43
CA GLY A 25 6.98 -18.59 -38.09
C GLY A 25 8.33 -18.07 -37.59
N MET A 26 8.45 -17.73 -36.31
CA MET A 26 9.67 -17.18 -35.70
C MET A 26 10.09 -17.98 -34.47
N THR A 27 11.29 -17.69 -33.94
CA THR A 27 11.75 -18.30 -32.69
C THR A 27 11.07 -17.66 -31.48
N PRO A 28 10.92 -18.36 -30.32
CA PRO A 28 10.39 -17.77 -29.09
C PRO A 28 11.14 -16.51 -28.64
N ASP A 29 12.46 -16.45 -28.79
CA ASP A 29 13.26 -15.27 -28.44
C ASP A 29 12.95 -14.08 -29.35
N ALA A 30 12.77 -14.33 -30.66
CA ALA A 30 12.36 -13.28 -31.59
C ALA A 30 10.95 -12.78 -31.28
N ALA A 31 10.04 -13.67 -30.92
CA ALA A 31 8.68 -13.31 -30.49
C ALA A 31 8.68 -12.49 -29.21
N ASN A 32 9.48 -12.86 -28.21
CA ASN A 32 9.66 -12.09 -26.98
C ASN A 32 10.20 -10.69 -27.26
N ALA A 33 11.25 -10.59 -28.07
CA ALA A 33 11.84 -9.30 -28.44
C ALA A 33 10.83 -8.39 -29.18
N LEU A 34 10.05 -8.96 -30.10
CA LEU A 34 8.99 -8.27 -30.84
C LEU A 34 7.91 -7.75 -29.89
N MET A 35 7.44 -8.60 -28.97
CA MET A 35 6.43 -8.24 -27.97
C MET A 35 6.91 -7.15 -27.02
N ALA A 36 8.17 -7.24 -26.55
CA ALA A 36 8.78 -6.20 -25.72
C ALA A 36 8.83 -4.85 -26.44
N LYS A 37 9.26 -4.85 -27.71
CA LYS A 37 9.29 -3.64 -28.57
C LYS A 37 7.88 -3.07 -28.80
N ALA A 38 6.91 -3.92 -29.06
CA ALA A 38 5.50 -3.52 -29.27
C ALA A 38 4.93 -2.88 -27.99
N ARG A 39 5.13 -3.51 -26.82
CA ARG A 39 4.69 -2.97 -25.52
C ARG A 39 5.34 -1.62 -25.21
N ALA A 40 6.64 -1.49 -25.43
CA ALA A 40 7.35 -0.21 -25.23
C ALA A 40 6.77 0.90 -26.11
N ARG A 41 6.53 0.61 -27.40
CA ARG A 41 5.93 1.57 -28.35
C ARG A 41 4.51 1.97 -27.95
N LEU A 42 3.67 0.99 -27.59
CA LEU A 42 2.30 1.25 -27.14
C LEU A 42 2.29 2.06 -25.84
N LYS A 43 3.20 1.76 -24.90
CA LYS A 43 3.36 2.52 -23.66
C LYS A 43 3.75 3.97 -23.96
N ALA A 44 4.75 4.19 -24.79
CA ALA A 44 5.19 5.54 -25.17
C ALA A 44 4.05 6.35 -25.81
N PHE A 45 3.24 5.73 -26.67
CA PHE A 45 2.06 6.38 -27.27
C PHE A 45 0.99 6.68 -26.22
N ARG A 46 0.72 5.77 -25.29
CA ARG A 46 -0.25 5.98 -24.21
C ARG A 46 0.19 7.11 -23.27
N ASP A 47 1.47 7.17 -22.96
CA ASP A 47 2.01 8.14 -22.00
C ASP A 47 1.94 9.60 -22.51
N GLN A 48 1.65 9.81 -23.80
CA GLN A 48 1.36 11.13 -24.38
C GLN A 48 -0.08 11.61 -24.09
N ARG A 49 -0.96 10.73 -23.61
CA ARG A 49 -2.34 11.11 -23.31
C ARG A 49 -2.41 11.85 -21.97
N PRO A 50 -3.37 12.79 -21.78
CA PRO A 50 -3.66 13.33 -20.46
C PRO A 50 -3.89 12.21 -19.47
N ARG A 51 -3.19 12.25 -18.37
CA ARG A 51 -3.36 11.24 -17.30
C ARG A 51 -4.63 11.52 -16.51
N PRO A 52 -5.32 10.49 -16.01
CA PRO A 52 -6.35 10.67 -14.99
C PRO A 52 -5.78 11.41 -13.79
N MET A 53 -6.64 12.07 -13.03
CA MET A 53 -6.26 12.67 -11.76
C MET A 53 -5.70 11.57 -10.84
N LEU A 54 -4.54 11.83 -10.26
CA LEU A 54 -3.94 10.96 -9.25
C LEU A 54 -4.58 11.29 -7.90
N ASP A 55 -5.13 10.29 -7.23
CA ASP A 55 -5.44 10.37 -5.81
C ASP A 55 -4.16 10.03 -5.03
N ASP A 56 -3.51 11.05 -4.53
CA ASP A 56 -2.19 11.00 -3.88
C ASP A 56 -2.28 11.02 -2.35
N LYS A 57 -3.46 10.73 -1.80
CA LYS A 57 -3.65 10.61 -0.36
C LYS A 57 -2.84 9.45 0.21
N ILE A 58 -2.10 9.70 1.29
CA ILE A 58 -1.46 8.68 2.10
C ILE A 58 -2.40 8.40 3.28
N ILE A 59 -2.90 7.17 3.38
CA ILE A 59 -3.86 6.76 4.40
C ILE A 59 -3.15 5.88 5.43
N ALA A 60 -3.21 6.25 6.72
CA ALA A 60 -2.50 5.60 7.81
C ALA A 60 -2.76 4.09 7.89
N GLY A 61 -4.02 3.68 7.95
CA GLY A 61 -4.38 2.26 8.05
C GLY A 61 -3.94 1.43 6.85
N TRP A 62 -4.05 1.95 5.63
CA TRP A 62 -3.60 1.23 4.42
C TRP A 62 -2.09 1.05 4.39
N ASN A 63 -1.35 2.04 4.87
CA ASN A 63 0.10 1.91 5.03
C ASN A 63 0.45 0.89 6.12
N GLY A 64 -0.30 0.83 7.24
CA GLY A 64 -0.16 -0.21 8.25
C GLY A 64 -0.30 -1.62 7.66
N LEU A 65 -1.34 -1.87 6.86
CA LEU A 65 -1.53 -3.13 6.14
C LEU A 65 -0.38 -3.43 5.17
N MET A 66 0.09 -2.42 4.42
CA MET A 66 1.19 -2.59 3.47
C MET A 66 2.52 -2.87 4.19
N ILE A 67 2.81 -2.21 5.32
CA ILE A 67 3.97 -2.48 6.16
C ILE A 67 3.96 -3.95 6.59
N SER A 68 2.84 -4.45 7.15
CA SER A 68 2.66 -5.86 7.51
C SER A 68 2.91 -6.79 6.31
N GLY A 69 2.29 -6.50 5.15
CA GLY A 69 2.45 -7.30 3.94
C GLY A 69 3.89 -7.34 3.43
N MET A 70 4.58 -6.20 3.39
CA MET A 70 5.98 -6.10 2.95
C MET A 70 6.93 -6.84 3.90
N VAL A 71 6.73 -6.72 5.21
CA VAL A 71 7.55 -7.40 6.21
C VAL A 71 7.39 -8.91 6.10
N ARG A 72 6.15 -9.41 6.06
CA ARG A 72 5.87 -10.84 5.93
C ARG A 72 6.38 -11.40 4.60
N GLY A 73 6.16 -10.69 3.51
CA GLY A 73 6.71 -11.05 2.19
C GLY A 73 8.24 -11.06 2.21
N GLY A 74 8.86 -10.02 2.78
CA GLY A 74 10.31 -9.90 2.88
C GLY A 74 10.97 -11.03 3.70
N ARG A 75 10.27 -11.58 4.69
CA ARG A 75 10.75 -12.74 5.46
C ARG A 75 10.72 -14.06 4.68
N CYS A 76 9.91 -14.14 3.64
CA CYS A 76 9.72 -15.36 2.85
C CYS A 76 10.54 -15.39 1.55
N LEU A 77 11.12 -14.27 1.14
CA LEU A 77 11.87 -14.14 -0.11
C LEU A 77 13.38 -14.15 0.16
N ASP A 78 14.15 -14.80 -0.72
CA ASP A 78 15.63 -14.84 -0.62
C ASP A 78 16.25 -13.44 -0.72
N ASP A 79 15.62 -12.55 -1.50
CA ASP A 79 16.01 -11.14 -1.68
C ASP A 79 15.04 -10.17 -0.97
N GLY A 80 14.53 -10.54 0.19
CA GLY A 80 13.46 -9.83 0.89
C GLY A 80 13.86 -8.53 1.58
N GLU A 81 15.15 -8.29 1.80
CA GLU A 81 15.68 -7.10 2.49
C GLU A 81 15.16 -5.75 1.95
N PRO A 82 15.02 -5.51 0.64
CA PRO A 82 14.45 -4.26 0.12
C PRO A 82 13.02 -3.99 0.58
N TYR A 83 12.20 -5.03 0.74
CA TYR A 83 10.82 -4.90 1.22
C TYR A 83 10.77 -4.50 2.69
N ILE A 84 11.63 -5.10 3.53
CA ILE A 84 11.74 -4.76 4.95
C ILE A 84 12.23 -3.31 5.13
N LYS A 85 13.21 -2.88 4.31
CA LYS A 85 13.65 -1.47 4.28
C LYS A 85 12.55 -0.52 3.87
N ALA A 86 11.80 -0.84 2.82
CA ALA A 86 10.67 -0.02 2.37
C ALA A 86 9.59 0.09 3.45
N ALA A 87 9.27 -1.01 4.15
CA ALA A 87 8.35 -1.00 5.29
C ALA A 87 8.84 -0.11 6.44
N SER A 88 10.15 -0.17 6.76
CA SER A 88 10.76 0.69 7.79
C SER A 88 10.67 2.17 7.41
N HIS A 89 10.99 2.53 6.17
CA HIS A 89 10.87 3.92 5.69
C HIS A 89 9.42 4.41 5.71
N ALA A 90 8.46 3.56 5.33
CA ALA A 90 7.04 3.91 5.41
C ALA A 90 6.62 4.17 6.87
N ALA A 91 7.03 3.33 7.82
CA ALA A 91 6.74 3.53 9.24
C ALA A 91 7.41 4.81 9.78
N GLU A 92 8.65 5.12 9.37
CA GLU A 92 9.33 6.37 9.73
C GLU A 92 8.56 7.59 9.22
N PHE A 93 8.15 7.58 7.96
CA PHE A 93 7.34 8.65 7.38
C PHE A 93 6.03 8.86 8.16
N LEU A 94 5.30 7.79 8.45
CA LEU A 94 4.05 7.90 9.22
C LEU A 94 4.28 8.49 10.61
N SER A 95 5.40 8.14 11.27
CA SER A 95 5.72 8.65 12.60
C SER A 95 6.06 10.15 12.61
N GLN A 96 6.53 10.69 11.48
CA GLN A 96 6.93 12.08 11.34
C GLN A 96 5.80 12.97 10.82
N GLU A 97 5.01 12.47 9.88
CA GLU A 97 4.06 13.27 9.10
C GLU A 97 2.59 13.06 9.48
N ILE A 98 2.25 11.92 10.07
CA ILE A 98 0.86 11.54 10.36
C ILE A 98 0.58 11.43 11.86
N TYR A 99 1.60 11.20 12.67
CA TYR A 99 1.47 11.05 14.12
C TYR A 99 1.90 12.32 14.84
N ASP A 100 1.03 12.84 15.72
CA ASP A 100 1.40 13.93 16.63
C ASP A 100 1.94 13.35 17.96
N PRO A 101 3.23 13.48 18.24
CA PRO A 101 3.83 12.90 19.44
C PRO A 101 3.42 13.64 20.74
N VAL A 102 2.86 14.84 20.64
CA VAL A 102 2.44 15.65 21.80
C VAL A 102 1.06 15.22 22.29
N SER A 103 0.09 15.13 21.36
CA SER A 103 -1.28 14.71 21.67
C SER A 103 -1.47 13.19 21.60
N GLY A 104 -0.54 12.45 21.00
CA GLY A 104 -0.68 11.02 20.72
C GLY A 104 -1.68 10.70 19.61
N ILE A 105 -2.17 11.70 18.89
CA ILE A 105 -3.17 11.53 17.84
C ILE A 105 -2.52 11.00 16.56
N LEU A 106 -3.08 9.93 16.01
CA LEU A 106 -2.81 9.46 14.66
C LEU A 106 -3.83 10.13 13.72
N HIS A 107 -3.36 10.83 12.70
CA HIS A 107 -4.22 11.32 11.63
C HIS A 107 -4.45 10.24 10.56
N ARG A 108 -5.62 10.28 9.93
CA ARG A 108 -6.00 9.32 8.89
C ARG A 108 -5.29 9.57 7.57
N ILE A 109 -5.22 10.84 7.17
CA ILE A 109 -4.84 11.24 5.80
C ILE A 109 -3.71 12.26 5.86
N HIS A 110 -2.68 12.03 5.05
CA HIS A 110 -1.67 13.03 4.71
C HIS A 110 -1.72 13.35 3.22
N ARG A 111 -1.78 14.64 2.89
CA ARG A 111 -1.77 15.16 1.52
C ARG A 111 -1.33 16.62 1.50
N ASN A 112 -0.51 17.02 0.52
CA ASN A 112 -0.01 18.39 0.37
C ASN A 112 0.64 18.92 1.66
N ASP A 113 1.54 18.13 2.25
CA ASP A 113 2.26 18.43 3.49
C ASP A 113 1.35 18.77 4.70
N ARG A 114 0.16 18.22 4.69
CA ARG A 114 -0.82 18.34 5.78
C ARG A 114 -1.41 17.00 6.16
N SER A 115 -1.41 16.73 7.45
CA SER A 115 -2.19 15.66 8.04
C SER A 115 -3.51 16.21 8.52
N THR A 116 -4.58 15.56 8.09
CA THR A 116 -5.96 15.98 8.37
C THR A 116 -6.81 14.79 8.72
N THR A 117 -7.90 15.06 9.40
CA THR A 117 -8.84 14.05 9.87
C THR A 117 -8.18 13.11 10.87
N GLU A 118 -8.65 13.09 12.08
CA GLU A 118 -8.20 12.12 13.08
C GLU A 118 -8.51 10.69 12.61
N GLY A 119 -7.61 9.76 12.96
CA GLY A 119 -7.74 8.36 12.61
C GLY A 119 -8.96 7.72 13.27
N PHE A 120 -9.59 6.81 12.54
CA PHE A 120 -10.58 5.89 13.07
C PHE A 120 -9.90 4.66 13.69
N LEU A 121 -10.67 3.81 14.34
CA LEU A 121 -10.17 2.57 14.94
C LEU A 121 -9.29 1.76 13.97
N ASP A 122 -9.72 1.59 12.73
CA ASP A 122 -9.01 0.83 11.69
C ASP A 122 -7.59 1.35 11.44
N ASP A 123 -7.41 2.69 11.48
CA ASP A 123 -6.12 3.31 11.22
C ASP A 123 -5.12 2.95 12.32
N TYR A 124 -5.56 2.94 13.59
CA TYR A 124 -4.74 2.50 14.72
C TYR A 124 -4.45 1.01 14.66
N VAL A 125 -5.48 0.16 14.52
CA VAL A 125 -5.34 -1.30 14.51
C VAL A 125 -4.37 -1.77 13.42
N TYR A 126 -4.55 -1.31 12.20
CA TYR A 126 -3.71 -1.76 11.09
C TYR A 126 -2.27 -1.26 11.21
N LEU A 127 -2.08 -0.04 11.71
CA LEU A 127 -0.72 0.47 11.94
C LEU A 127 -0.03 -0.28 13.08
N ILE A 128 -0.71 -0.52 14.20
CA ILE A 128 -0.19 -1.32 15.32
C ILE A 128 0.26 -2.70 14.82
N CYS A 129 -0.59 -3.41 14.07
CA CYS A 129 -0.23 -4.71 13.50
C CYS A 129 1.03 -4.63 12.61
N GLY A 130 1.11 -3.62 11.73
CA GLY A 130 2.29 -3.41 10.89
C GLY A 130 3.56 -3.14 11.68
N LEU A 131 3.47 -2.35 12.75
CA LEU A 131 4.61 -2.04 13.62
C LEU A 131 5.07 -3.25 14.43
N LEU A 132 4.16 -4.11 14.89
CA LEU A 132 4.49 -5.35 15.58
C LEU A 132 5.21 -6.33 14.63
N ASP A 133 4.68 -6.55 13.42
CA ASP A 133 5.35 -7.36 12.40
C ASP A 133 6.76 -6.82 12.09
N LEU A 134 6.90 -5.50 11.99
CA LEU A 134 8.18 -4.83 11.73
C LEU A 134 9.14 -4.99 12.91
N TYR A 135 8.65 -4.88 14.15
CA TYR A 135 9.44 -5.16 15.35
C TYR A 135 9.94 -6.59 15.39
N GLU A 136 9.08 -7.58 15.20
CA GLU A 136 9.44 -9.00 15.21
C GLU A 136 10.49 -9.38 14.15
N THR A 137 10.58 -8.59 13.09
CA THR A 137 11.53 -8.84 12.00
C THR A 137 12.83 -8.09 12.16
N THR A 138 12.79 -6.84 12.65
CA THR A 138 13.96 -5.97 12.74
C THR A 138 14.55 -5.90 14.13
N PHE A 139 13.81 -6.33 15.16
CA PHE A 139 14.13 -6.20 16.59
C PHE A 139 14.41 -4.76 17.03
N GLN A 140 13.99 -3.78 16.25
CA GLN A 140 14.13 -2.37 16.62
C GLN A 140 13.05 -1.97 17.61
N ARG A 141 13.43 -1.79 18.87
CA ARG A 141 12.54 -1.51 20.00
C ARG A 141 11.62 -0.29 19.78
N ARG A 142 12.04 0.68 18.97
CA ARG A 142 11.25 1.89 18.66
C ARG A 142 9.87 1.56 18.09
N TRP A 143 9.76 0.49 17.29
CA TRP A 143 8.48 0.08 16.67
C TRP A 143 7.50 -0.45 17.71
N LEU A 144 7.97 -1.29 18.63
CA LEU A 144 7.17 -1.78 19.75
C LEU A 144 6.71 -0.63 20.64
N GLN A 145 7.61 0.27 21.01
CA GLN A 145 7.29 1.43 21.85
C GLN A 145 6.26 2.36 21.21
N TRP A 146 6.31 2.51 19.88
CA TRP A 146 5.30 3.30 19.19
C TRP A 146 3.96 2.55 19.09
N ALA A 147 3.96 1.26 18.83
CA ALA A 147 2.76 0.43 18.86
C ALA A 147 2.05 0.50 20.22
N GLU A 148 2.80 0.42 21.34
CA GLU A 148 2.25 0.58 22.69
C GLU A 148 1.60 1.97 22.90
N LYS A 149 2.21 3.04 22.44
CA LYS A 149 1.63 4.39 22.52
C LYS A 149 0.33 4.50 21.72
N LEU A 150 0.32 3.94 20.52
CA LEU A 150 -0.88 3.91 19.67
C LEU A 150 -1.99 3.07 20.31
N GLN A 151 -1.65 1.92 20.92
CA GLN A 151 -2.61 1.06 21.62
C GLN A 151 -3.25 1.80 22.79
N ASN A 152 -2.45 2.45 23.64
CA ASN A 152 -2.97 3.23 24.75
C ASN A 152 -3.93 4.33 24.27
N ARG A 153 -3.55 5.02 23.18
CA ARG A 153 -4.40 6.07 22.60
C ARG A 153 -5.68 5.50 21.97
N GLN A 154 -5.58 4.33 21.35
CA GLN A 154 -6.73 3.59 20.82
C GLN A 154 -7.72 3.24 21.95
N ASP A 155 -7.23 2.72 23.07
CA ASP A 155 -8.07 2.36 24.22
C ASP A 155 -8.75 3.59 24.83
N GLU A 156 -8.03 4.69 24.99
CA GLU A 156 -8.62 5.96 25.48
C GLU A 156 -9.75 6.48 24.61
N ARG A 157 -9.70 6.26 23.29
CA ARG A 157 -10.63 6.89 22.34
C ARG A 157 -11.77 6.00 21.89
N PHE A 158 -11.55 4.72 21.83
CA PHE A 158 -12.49 3.80 21.15
C PHE A 158 -12.97 2.65 22.04
N LEU A 159 -12.36 2.40 23.22
CA LEU A 159 -12.75 1.30 24.07
C LEU A 159 -14.19 1.55 24.64
N ASP A 160 -15.07 0.57 24.44
CA ASP A 160 -16.33 0.50 25.16
C ASP A 160 -16.08 -0.10 26.57
N SER A 161 -16.00 0.79 27.57
CA SER A 161 -15.74 0.37 28.93
C SER A 161 -16.96 -0.28 29.62
N ALA A 162 -18.15 -0.17 29.04
CA ALA A 162 -19.37 -0.73 29.60
C ALA A 162 -19.61 -2.18 29.14
N ASP A 163 -19.57 -2.39 27.83
CA ASP A 163 -19.91 -3.69 27.23
C ASP A 163 -18.67 -4.44 26.69
N GLY A 164 -17.51 -3.79 26.66
CA GLY A 164 -16.29 -4.31 26.08
C GLY A 164 -16.25 -4.13 24.55
N GLY A 165 -15.08 -4.33 23.96
CA GLY A 165 -14.87 -4.11 22.53
C GLY A 165 -14.54 -2.66 22.20
N TYR A 166 -14.67 -2.29 20.92
CA TYR A 166 -14.26 -0.97 20.43
C TYR A 166 -15.30 -0.37 19.50
N PHE A 167 -15.56 0.91 19.64
CA PHE A 167 -16.31 1.70 18.67
C PHE A 167 -15.43 1.98 17.44
N THR A 168 -16.04 2.02 16.25
CA THR A 168 -15.32 2.29 14.99
C THR A 168 -14.86 3.75 14.84
N ALA A 169 -15.55 4.67 15.50
CA ALA A 169 -15.23 6.09 15.59
C ALA A 169 -15.16 6.52 17.05
N ALA A 170 -14.34 7.53 17.33
CA ALA A 170 -14.31 8.11 18.67
C ALA A 170 -15.70 8.69 19.01
N GLY A 171 -16.22 8.36 20.18
CA GLY A 171 -17.41 9.02 20.71
C GLY A 171 -17.09 10.48 21.02
N ASP A 172 -17.93 11.39 20.57
CA ASP A 172 -17.93 12.75 21.11
C ASP A 172 -18.48 12.65 22.55
N SER A 173 -17.56 12.62 23.52
CA SER A 173 -17.87 12.70 24.95
C SER A 173 -17.98 14.15 25.41
#